data_6d09e72e14caab6fcdc42e29f233a1c4
#
_entry.id   6d09e72e14caab6fcdc42e29f233a1c4
#
_cell.length_a   1.000
_cell.length_b   1.000
_cell.length_c   1.000
_cell.angle_alpha   90.00
_cell.angle_beta   90.00
_cell.angle_gamma   90.00
#
_symmetry.space_group_name_H-M   'P 1'
#
loop_
_entity.id
_entity.type
_entity.pdbx_description
1 polymer ?
#
loop_
_entity_poly.entity_id
_entity_poly.type
_entity_poly.pdbx_seq_one_letter_code
_entity_poly.pdbx_strand_id
1 'polypeptide(L)'
;VTYPSDAIKSVLERTLGVPIFQEQVIRLAMVAAGFSGGESDAVRRAITNWGKNSKLLTFEQKLTRGMIARGYDEDFARRLFEQIKGFGGYGFPESHSASFALLAYISAWLKRHHPAAFFAGLLNSQPMGFYSASQLVQDARRHGVSVLPIDVNHSEWDHQLLDSRSAHSSQPTLRLGLRLVKGLSREGAQRVVEARQRQPFHQVSNLRQWAALDKRDMEALADAYALQSLSGHRHQSQWQIMALEQS
;
A
#
# COMPACT_ATOMS: atom_id res chain seq x y z
N VAL A 1 20.35 -30.43 6.64
CA VAL A 1 21.41 -29.46 6.22
C VAL A 1 22.62 -29.69 7.12
N THR A 2 23.81 -29.90 6.55
CA THR A 2 25.06 -30.06 7.28
C THR A 2 25.80 -28.73 7.29
N TYR A 3 26.29 -28.31 8.46
CA TYR A 3 27.02 -27.05 8.61
C TYR A 3 28.48 -27.34 8.96
N PRO A 4 29.45 -26.63 8.37
CA PRO A 4 30.88 -26.90 8.60
C PRO A 4 31.38 -26.45 10.00
N SER A 5 30.63 -25.60 10.68
CA SER A 5 30.91 -25.18 12.06
C SER A 5 29.65 -24.64 12.75
N ASP A 6 29.67 -24.63 14.10
CA ASP A 6 28.60 -24.03 14.89
C ASP A 6 28.47 -22.52 14.67
N ALA A 7 29.58 -21.84 14.37
CA ALA A 7 29.58 -20.43 14.05
C ALA A 7 28.76 -20.13 12.75
N ILE A 8 28.95 -20.93 11.69
CA ILE A 8 28.18 -20.82 10.45
C ILE A 8 26.73 -21.27 10.67
N LYS A 9 26.51 -22.35 11.44
CA LYS A 9 25.18 -22.81 11.80
C LYS A 9 24.37 -21.73 12.47
N SER A 10 24.92 -21.05 13.48
CA SER A 10 24.23 -19.97 14.22
C SER A 10 23.76 -18.80 13.34
N VAL A 11 24.37 -18.61 12.17
CA VAL A 11 23.97 -17.55 11.21
C VAL A 11 22.94 -18.07 10.21
N LEU A 12 23.08 -19.34 9.75
CA LEU A 12 22.33 -19.83 8.59
C LEU A 12 21.23 -20.84 8.92
N GLU A 13 21.11 -21.34 10.16
CA GLU A 13 20.11 -22.37 10.50
C GLU A 13 18.67 -21.93 10.23
N ARG A 14 18.34 -20.64 10.50
CA ARG A 14 17.01 -20.06 10.25
C ARG A 14 16.62 -20.04 8.77
N THR A 15 17.60 -20.04 7.89
CA THR A 15 17.43 -20.00 6.44
C THR A 15 17.93 -21.29 5.76
N LEU A 16 17.98 -22.37 6.53
CA LEU A 16 18.32 -23.73 6.06
C LEU A 16 19.66 -23.79 5.27
N GLY A 17 20.62 -23.00 5.69
CA GLY A 17 21.96 -22.98 5.12
C GLY A 17 22.18 -21.96 3.99
N VAL A 18 21.18 -21.18 3.61
CA VAL A 18 21.27 -20.19 2.52
C VAL A 18 21.33 -18.76 3.08
N PRO A 19 22.35 -17.95 2.72
CA PRO A 19 22.44 -16.56 3.13
C PRO A 19 21.48 -15.69 2.28
N ILE A 20 20.26 -15.46 2.76
CA ILE A 20 19.23 -14.67 2.06
C ILE A 20 19.12 -13.21 2.54
N PHE A 21 19.69 -12.89 3.69
CA PHE A 21 19.63 -11.54 4.26
C PHE A 21 21.01 -10.86 4.27
N GLN A 22 21.02 -9.54 4.08
CA GLN A 22 22.27 -8.74 4.18
C GLN A 22 22.97 -8.95 5.51
N GLU A 23 22.22 -9.02 6.59
CA GLU A 23 22.73 -9.21 7.95
C GLU A 23 23.44 -10.56 8.09
N GLN A 24 22.95 -11.61 7.41
CA GLN A 24 23.61 -12.90 7.39
C GLN A 24 24.97 -12.84 6.69
N VAL A 25 25.04 -12.16 5.53
CA VAL A 25 26.32 -11.98 4.81
C VAL A 25 27.34 -11.23 5.64
N ILE A 26 26.92 -10.15 6.34
CA ILE A 26 27.77 -9.40 7.24
C ILE A 26 28.29 -10.30 8.37
N ARG A 27 27.39 -11.04 9.03
CA ARG A 27 27.77 -11.96 10.12
C ARG A 27 28.66 -13.08 9.64
N LEU A 28 28.41 -13.66 8.46
CA LEU A 28 29.31 -14.67 7.87
C LEU A 28 30.71 -14.12 7.62
N ALA A 29 30.85 -12.93 7.08
CA ALA A 29 32.14 -12.28 6.90
C ALA A 29 32.89 -12.11 8.23
N MET A 30 32.19 -11.81 9.31
CA MET A 30 32.78 -11.67 10.64
C MET A 30 33.17 -13.03 11.26
N VAL A 31 32.22 -13.98 11.33
CA VAL A 31 32.44 -15.23 12.07
C VAL A 31 33.27 -16.25 11.28
N ALA A 32 33.10 -16.34 9.97
CA ALA A 32 33.82 -17.29 9.14
C ALA A 32 35.15 -16.76 8.59
N ALA A 33 35.22 -15.47 8.24
CA ALA A 33 36.41 -14.90 7.61
C ALA A 33 37.14 -13.85 8.48
N GLY A 34 36.60 -13.47 9.65
CA GLY A 34 37.23 -12.58 10.62
C GLY A 34 37.28 -11.12 10.23
N PHE A 35 36.30 -10.67 9.48
CA PHE A 35 36.17 -9.25 9.19
C PHE A 35 35.87 -8.47 10.46
N SER A 36 36.45 -7.28 10.57
CA SER A 36 36.06 -6.30 11.58
C SER A 36 34.67 -5.71 11.30
N GLY A 37 34.07 -5.05 12.29
CA GLY A 37 32.78 -4.39 12.11
C GLY A 37 32.79 -3.33 11.01
N GLY A 38 33.86 -2.55 10.90
CA GLY A 38 34.00 -1.54 9.83
C GLY A 38 34.14 -2.14 8.42
N GLU A 39 34.87 -3.26 8.31
CA GLU A 39 35.00 -4.00 7.05
C GLU A 39 33.68 -4.65 6.64
N SER A 40 32.94 -5.18 7.60
CA SER A 40 31.64 -5.78 7.38
C SER A 40 30.59 -4.74 6.94
N ASP A 41 30.64 -3.53 7.45
CA ASP A 41 29.79 -2.43 6.98
C ASP A 41 30.17 -1.97 5.56
N ALA A 42 31.45 -2.01 5.20
CA ALA A 42 31.89 -1.76 3.83
C ALA A 42 31.34 -2.84 2.86
N VAL A 43 31.24 -4.11 3.30
CA VAL A 43 30.59 -5.19 2.56
C VAL A 43 29.11 -4.88 2.33
N ARG A 44 28.39 -4.47 3.36
CA ARG A 44 26.96 -4.09 3.25
C ARG A 44 26.74 -3.02 2.17
N ARG A 45 27.55 -1.99 2.16
CA ARG A 45 27.49 -0.91 1.14
C ARG A 45 27.87 -1.40 -0.25
N ALA A 46 28.76 -2.39 -0.35
CA ALA A 46 29.18 -2.95 -1.64
C ALA A 46 28.12 -3.89 -2.23
N ILE A 47 27.40 -4.67 -1.41
CA ILE A 47 26.37 -5.63 -1.85
C ILE A 47 25.28 -4.93 -2.67
N THR A 48 24.85 -3.74 -2.27
CA THR A 48 23.80 -2.99 -2.95
C THR A 48 24.20 -2.53 -4.38
N ASN A 49 25.49 -2.48 -4.69
CA ASN A 49 26.03 -1.99 -5.95
C ASN A 49 27.02 -2.97 -6.63
N TRP A 50 26.94 -4.27 -6.35
CA TRP A 50 27.93 -5.25 -6.82
C TRP A 50 28.05 -5.36 -8.35
N GLY A 51 26.98 -5.13 -9.09
CA GLY A 51 27.02 -5.18 -10.56
C GLY A 51 27.88 -4.10 -11.23
N LYS A 52 28.40 -3.11 -10.49
CA LYS A 52 29.14 -1.95 -11.02
C LYS A 52 30.54 -1.76 -10.40
N ASN A 53 31.05 -2.65 -9.53
CA ASN A 53 32.21 -2.37 -8.71
C ASN A 53 33.34 -3.44 -8.77
N SER A 54 34.58 -2.98 -9.00
CA SER A 54 35.82 -3.75 -8.84
C SER A 54 36.07 -4.26 -7.40
N LYS A 55 35.27 -3.83 -6.44
CA LYS A 55 35.34 -4.22 -5.00
C LYS A 55 34.89 -5.67 -4.76
N LEU A 56 34.16 -6.29 -5.69
CA LEU A 56 33.72 -7.67 -5.54
C LEU A 56 34.89 -8.65 -5.49
N LEU A 57 35.86 -8.49 -6.38
CA LEU A 57 37.08 -9.34 -6.38
C LEU A 57 37.90 -9.20 -5.11
N THR A 58 38.02 -8.00 -4.60
CA THR A 58 38.73 -7.74 -3.34
C THR A 58 38.02 -8.40 -2.17
N PHE A 59 36.69 -8.35 -2.16
CA PHE A 59 35.87 -9.01 -1.14
C PHE A 59 36.00 -10.54 -1.23
N GLU A 60 35.90 -11.13 -2.43
CA GLU A 60 36.07 -12.54 -2.67
C GLU A 60 37.40 -13.05 -2.11
N GLN A 61 38.50 -12.41 -2.52
CA GLN A 61 39.84 -12.79 -2.07
C GLN A 61 40.01 -12.72 -0.56
N LYS A 62 39.47 -11.67 0.05
CA LYS A 62 39.57 -11.48 1.51
C LYS A 62 38.69 -12.49 2.26
N LEU A 63 37.46 -12.73 1.80
CA LEU A 63 36.56 -13.72 2.39
C LEU A 63 37.18 -15.13 2.32
N THR A 64 37.58 -15.56 1.13
CA THR A 64 38.17 -16.88 0.92
C THR A 64 39.44 -17.08 1.74
N ARG A 65 40.40 -16.14 1.70
CA ARG A 65 41.62 -16.22 2.51
C ARG A 65 41.30 -16.25 4.03
N GLY A 66 40.37 -15.43 4.48
CA GLY A 66 40.00 -15.39 5.89
C GLY A 66 39.35 -16.69 6.36
N MET A 67 38.54 -17.32 5.51
CA MET A 67 37.93 -18.62 5.79
C MET A 67 38.96 -19.75 5.82
N ILE A 68 39.85 -19.82 4.83
CA ILE A 68 40.93 -20.84 4.80
C ILE A 68 41.86 -20.71 6.01
N ALA A 69 42.23 -19.48 6.38
CA ALA A 69 43.05 -19.23 7.58
C ALA A 69 42.37 -19.67 8.89
N ARG A 70 41.05 -19.87 8.89
CA ARG A 70 40.25 -20.38 10.01
C ARG A 70 39.90 -21.86 9.90
N GLY A 71 40.51 -22.56 8.94
CA GLY A 71 40.35 -24.01 8.77
C GLY A 71 39.16 -24.46 7.97
N TYR A 72 38.45 -23.55 7.27
CA TYR A 72 37.42 -23.94 6.36
C TYR A 72 37.99 -24.42 5.02
N ASP A 73 37.32 -25.39 4.42
CA ASP A 73 37.65 -25.94 3.11
C ASP A 73 37.52 -24.87 2.01
N GLU A 74 38.44 -24.88 1.04
CA GLU A 74 38.47 -23.87 -0.04
C GLU A 74 37.27 -23.98 -0.94
N ASP A 75 36.80 -25.20 -1.27
CA ASP A 75 35.61 -25.37 -2.09
C ASP A 75 34.35 -24.90 -1.36
N PHE A 76 34.28 -25.08 -0.05
CA PHE A 76 33.19 -24.51 0.74
C PHE A 76 33.22 -22.97 0.70
N ALA A 77 34.39 -22.36 0.89
CA ALA A 77 34.54 -20.91 0.86
C ALA A 77 34.13 -20.31 -0.49
N ARG A 78 34.50 -20.98 -1.60
CA ARG A 78 34.11 -20.58 -2.96
C ARG A 78 32.61 -20.73 -3.19
N ARG A 79 31.98 -21.84 -2.80
CA ARG A 79 30.53 -22.05 -2.91
C ARG A 79 29.77 -21.02 -2.11
N LEU A 80 30.20 -20.71 -0.89
CA LEU A 80 29.58 -19.68 -0.08
C LEU A 80 29.68 -18.30 -0.73
N PHE A 81 30.86 -17.96 -1.29
CA PHE A 81 31.01 -16.71 -2.02
C PHE A 81 30.09 -16.62 -3.24
N GLU A 82 29.96 -17.68 -4.04
CA GLU A 82 29.04 -17.68 -5.21
C GLU A 82 27.57 -17.56 -4.78
N GLN A 83 27.16 -18.14 -3.65
CA GLN A 83 25.86 -17.91 -3.07
C GLN A 83 25.66 -16.43 -2.70
N ILE A 84 26.62 -15.85 -1.99
CA ILE A 84 26.59 -14.42 -1.61
C ILE A 84 26.54 -13.52 -2.86
N LYS A 85 27.30 -13.84 -3.89
CA LYS A 85 27.34 -13.12 -5.16
C LYS A 85 26.01 -13.21 -5.91
N GLY A 86 25.34 -14.36 -5.91
CA GLY A 86 24.01 -14.54 -6.49
C GLY A 86 22.96 -13.63 -5.85
N PHE A 87 23.13 -13.25 -4.59
CA PHE A 87 22.32 -12.26 -3.88
C PHE A 87 22.79 -10.81 -4.08
N GLY A 88 23.94 -10.60 -4.73
CA GLY A 88 24.49 -9.29 -5.04
C GLY A 88 23.59 -8.52 -6.01
N GLY A 89 22.91 -7.51 -5.52
CA GLY A 89 21.88 -6.75 -6.23
C GLY A 89 20.47 -6.93 -5.65
N TYR A 90 20.27 -7.94 -4.81
CA TYR A 90 18.98 -8.23 -4.15
C TYR A 90 19.10 -8.45 -2.63
N GLY A 91 20.23 -8.11 -2.02
CA GLY A 91 20.42 -8.27 -0.58
C GLY A 91 19.27 -7.61 0.20
N PHE A 92 18.34 -8.42 0.71
CA PHE A 92 17.15 -7.93 1.39
C PHE A 92 17.45 -7.75 2.88
N PRO A 93 17.16 -6.57 3.49
CA PRO A 93 17.32 -6.38 4.94
C PRO A 93 16.31 -7.24 5.71
N GLU A 94 16.77 -8.00 6.71
CA GLU A 94 15.91 -8.88 7.51
C GLU A 94 14.84 -8.07 8.27
N SER A 95 15.21 -6.94 8.85
CA SER A 95 14.29 -6.04 9.54
C SER A 95 13.16 -5.53 8.65
N HIS A 96 13.48 -5.23 7.39
CA HIS A 96 12.49 -4.82 6.40
C HIS A 96 11.54 -5.98 6.06
N SER A 97 12.08 -7.19 5.84
CA SER A 97 11.27 -8.39 5.60
C SER A 97 10.31 -8.68 6.74
N ALA A 98 10.79 -8.64 7.98
CA ALA A 98 9.97 -8.89 9.16
C ALA A 98 8.85 -7.87 9.31
N SER A 99 9.15 -6.58 9.10
CA SER A 99 8.15 -5.50 9.14
C SER A 99 7.10 -5.67 8.07
N PHE A 100 7.50 -5.96 6.83
CA PHE A 100 6.55 -6.19 5.74
C PHE A 100 5.75 -7.48 5.87
N ALA A 101 6.34 -8.55 6.44
CA ALA A 101 5.59 -9.78 6.74
C ALA A 101 4.44 -9.51 7.72
N LEU A 102 4.68 -8.70 8.75
CA LEU A 102 3.64 -8.29 9.70
C LEU A 102 2.55 -7.45 9.01
N LEU A 103 2.93 -6.45 8.21
CA LEU A 103 1.99 -5.62 7.48
C LEU A 103 1.17 -6.43 6.47
N ALA A 104 1.81 -7.36 5.74
CA ALA A 104 1.14 -8.23 4.78
C ALA A 104 0.12 -9.15 5.48
N TYR A 105 0.53 -9.75 6.62
CA TYR A 105 -0.35 -10.60 7.40
C TYR A 105 -1.57 -9.83 7.93
N ILE A 106 -1.35 -8.68 8.57
CA ILE A 106 -2.45 -7.85 9.11
C ILE A 106 -3.37 -7.39 7.99
N SER A 107 -2.81 -6.94 6.85
CA SER A 107 -3.59 -6.50 5.69
C SER A 107 -4.44 -7.64 5.11
N ALA A 108 -3.87 -8.83 4.96
CA ALA A 108 -4.57 -10.01 4.48
C ALA A 108 -5.68 -10.46 5.47
N TRP A 109 -5.39 -10.41 6.77
CA TRP A 109 -6.35 -10.73 7.82
C TRP A 109 -7.53 -9.75 7.81
N LEU A 110 -7.27 -8.44 7.77
CA LEU A 110 -8.31 -7.41 7.69
C LEU A 110 -9.15 -7.57 6.42
N LYS A 111 -8.50 -7.78 5.27
CA LYS A 111 -9.21 -8.01 4.00
C LYS A 111 -10.11 -9.24 4.07
N ARG A 112 -9.70 -10.30 4.75
CA ARG A 112 -10.46 -11.56 4.88
C ARG A 112 -11.63 -11.42 5.85
N HIS A 113 -11.42 -10.79 7.01
CA HIS A 113 -12.40 -10.80 8.10
C HIS A 113 -13.23 -9.51 8.18
N HIS A 114 -12.68 -8.39 7.74
CA HIS A 114 -13.31 -7.06 7.78
C HIS A 114 -13.14 -6.32 6.43
N PRO A 115 -13.57 -6.92 5.30
CA PRO A 115 -13.31 -6.34 3.98
C PRO A 115 -13.87 -4.92 3.82
N ALA A 116 -15.06 -4.63 4.34
CA ALA A 116 -15.64 -3.30 4.25
C ALA A 116 -14.74 -2.23 4.93
N ALA A 117 -14.24 -2.52 6.13
CA ALA A 117 -13.33 -1.62 6.85
C ALA A 117 -11.97 -1.50 6.14
N PHE A 118 -11.44 -2.61 5.64
CA PHE A 118 -10.19 -2.62 4.87
C PHE A 118 -10.27 -1.71 3.64
N PHE A 119 -11.32 -1.86 2.83
CA PHE A 119 -11.49 -1.04 1.62
C PHE A 119 -11.81 0.43 1.93
N ALA A 120 -12.59 0.70 2.98
CA ALA A 120 -12.82 2.08 3.44
C ALA A 120 -11.51 2.76 3.84
N GLY A 121 -10.66 2.07 4.60
CA GLY A 121 -9.35 2.55 5.00
C GLY A 121 -8.44 2.85 3.80
N LEU A 122 -8.34 1.93 2.83
CA LEU A 122 -7.56 2.13 1.61
C LEU A 122 -8.07 3.30 0.76
N LEU A 123 -9.39 3.41 0.58
CA LEU A 123 -10.00 4.50 -0.18
C LEU A 123 -9.78 5.86 0.50
N ASN A 124 -9.85 5.92 1.83
CA ASN A 124 -9.59 7.14 2.59
C ASN A 124 -8.10 7.51 2.67
N SER A 125 -7.21 6.55 2.39
CA SER A 125 -5.75 6.78 2.33
C SER A 125 -5.28 7.21 0.93
N GLN A 126 -6.18 7.38 -0.04
CA GLN A 126 -5.82 7.88 -1.37
C GLN A 126 -5.31 9.34 -1.31
N PRO A 127 -4.33 9.73 -2.16
CA PRO A 127 -3.77 8.98 -3.27
C PRO A 127 -2.74 7.93 -2.86
N MET A 128 -2.84 6.72 -3.45
CA MET A 128 -1.86 5.63 -3.30
C MET A 128 -1.29 5.27 -4.68
N GLY A 129 0.01 4.93 -4.77
CA GLY A 129 0.69 4.78 -6.05
C GLY A 129 0.30 3.56 -6.90
N PHE A 130 -0.32 2.53 -6.31
CA PHE A 130 -0.49 1.22 -6.99
C PHE A 130 -1.91 0.91 -7.47
N TYR A 131 -2.93 1.42 -6.78
CA TYR A 131 -4.32 1.09 -7.07
C TYR A 131 -5.18 2.34 -7.20
N SER A 132 -5.97 2.41 -8.26
CA SER A 132 -6.97 3.45 -8.42
C SER A 132 -8.19 3.18 -7.51
N ALA A 133 -8.93 4.21 -7.17
CA ALA A 133 -10.17 4.08 -6.41
C ALA A 133 -11.18 3.14 -7.10
N SER A 134 -11.26 3.18 -8.44
CA SER A 134 -12.13 2.28 -9.21
C SER A 134 -11.75 0.81 -9.03
N GLN A 135 -10.45 0.48 -9.06
CA GLN A 135 -9.98 -0.90 -8.82
C GLN A 135 -10.32 -1.36 -7.40
N LEU A 136 -10.13 -0.50 -6.39
CA LEU A 136 -10.47 -0.82 -5.01
C LEU A 136 -11.98 -1.06 -4.83
N VAL A 137 -12.82 -0.24 -5.43
CA VAL A 137 -14.29 -0.43 -5.40
C VAL A 137 -14.72 -1.74 -6.08
N GLN A 138 -14.12 -2.07 -7.23
CA GLN A 138 -14.40 -3.34 -7.90
C GLN A 138 -13.98 -4.54 -7.06
N ASP A 139 -12.81 -4.46 -6.43
CA ASP A 139 -12.30 -5.53 -5.57
C ASP A 139 -13.16 -5.67 -4.30
N ALA A 140 -13.60 -4.56 -3.70
CA ALA A 140 -14.54 -4.57 -2.57
C ALA A 140 -15.82 -5.34 -2.93
N ARG A 141 -16.42 -5.06 -4.08
CA ARG A 141 -17.61 -5.76 -4.56
C ARG A 141 -17.38 -7.25 -4.79
N ARG A 142 -16.22 -7.64 -5.36
CA ARG A 142 -15.83 -9.05 -5.52
C ARG A 142 -15.70 -9.79 -4.19
N HIS A 143 -15.39 -9.07 -3.11
CA HIS A 143 -15.32 -9.61 -1.75
C HIS A 143 -16.65 -9.49 -0.98
N GLY A 144 -17.76 -9.25 -1.69
CA GLY A 144 -19.09 -9.21 -1.09
C GLY A 144 -19.42 -7.95 -0.30
N VAL A 145 -18.62 -6.88 -0.42
CA VAL A 145 -18.91 -5.59 0.21
C VAL A 145 -19.99 -4.87 -0.59
N SER A 146 -21.09 -4.52 0.06
CA SER A 146 -22.11 -3.63 -0.51
C SER A 146 -21.52 -2.22 -0.59
N VAL A 147 -21.49 -1.64 -1.81
CA VAL A 147 -20.93 -0.31 -2.05
C VAL A 147 -22.02 0.61 -2.61
N LEU A 148 -22.38 1.61 -1.83
CA LEU A 148 -23.32 2.66 -2.22
C LEU A 148 -22.60 3.78 -2.96
N PRO A 149 -23.20 4.34 -4.01
CA PRO A 149 -22.62 5.42 -4.81
C PRO A 149 -22.49 6.72 -3.99
N ILE A 150 -21.77 7.69 -4.56
CA ILE A 150 -21.74 9.05 -4.05
C ILE A 150 -23.13 9.66 -4.17
N ASP A 151 -23.57 10.38 -3.14
CA ASP A 151 -24.86 11.05 -3.12
C ASP A 151 -24.77 12.32 -2.24
N VAL A 152 -25.23 13.46 -2.77
CA VAL A 152 -25.14 14.76 -2.08
C VAL A 152 -25.95 14.79 -0.77
N ASN A 153 -27.01 13.99 -0.67
CA ASN A 153 -27.82 13.91 0.56
C ASN A 153 -27.25 12.96 1.61
N HIS A 154 -26.26 12.10 1.24
CA HIS A 154 -25.83 11.01 2.12
C HIS A 154 -24.31 10.92 2.31
N SER A 155 -23.50 11.33 1.32
CA SER A 155 -22.06 11.17 1.38
C SER A 155 -21.39 12.27 2.18
N GLU A 156 -20.48 11.90 3.06
CA GLU A 156 -19.51 12.81 3.67
C GLU A 156 -18.31 13.05 2.73
N TRP A 157 -17.34 13.84 3.16
CA TRP A 157 -16.08 13.97 2.42
C TRP A 157 -15.38 12.63 2.30
N ASP A 158 -15.16 11.96 3.43
CA ASP A 158 -14.54 10.64 3.47
C ASP A 158 -15.55 9.50 3.23
N HIS A 159 -15.03 8.34 2.85
CA HIS A 159 -15.82 7.11 2.75
C HIS A 159 -16.25 6.63 4.12
N GLN A 160 -17.49 6.20 4.24
CA GLN A 160 -18.09 5.81 5.52
C GLN A 160 -18.55 4.35 5.51
N LEU A 161 -18.47 3.73 6.68
CA LEU A 161 -19.12 2.47 6.96
C LEU A 161 -20.47 2.74 7.59
N LEU A 162 -21.52 2.25 6.96
CA LEU A 162 -22.88 2.31 7.46
C LEU A 162 -23.25 0.96 8.07
N ASP A 163 -23.83 0.98 9.26
CA ASP A 163 -24.32 -0.24 9.91
C ASP A 163 -25.30 -0.97 8.98
N SER A 164 -25.01 -2.24 8.74
CA SER A 164 -25.89 -3.08 7.94
C SER A 164 -27.13 -3.42 8.78
N ARG A 165 -28.25 -2.79 8.48
CA ARG A 165 -29.55 -3.12 9.09
C ARG A 165 -30.22 -4.34 8.46
N SER A 166 -29.57 -5.02 7.51
CA SER A 166 -30.15 -6.20 6.88
C SER A 166 -29.73 -7.47 7.63
N ALA A 167 -30.69 -8.32 7.98
CA ALA A 167 -30.47 -9.61 8.64
C ALA A 167 -29.57 -10.59 7.84
N HIS A 168 -29.14 -10.20 6.63
CA HIS A 168 -28.41 -11.06 5.69
C HIS A 168 -26.96 -10.63 5.44
N SER A 169 -26.49 -9.55 6.04
CA SER A 169 -25.09 -9.10 5.85
C SER A 169 -24.36 -8.97 7.18
N SER A 170 -23.29 -9.74 7.35
CA SER A 170 -22.38 -9.65 8.50
C SER A 170 -21.38 -8.49 8.41
N GLN A 171 -21.37 -7.75 7.29
CA GLN A 171 -20.44 -6.67 7.01
C GLN A 171 -21.19 -5.34 6.87
N PRO A 172 -20.61 -4.22 7.36
CA PRO A 172 -21.18 -2.91 7.11
C PRO A 172 -21.18 -2.56 5.62
N THR A 173 -22.08 -1.67 5.22
CA THR A 173 -22.14 -1.14 3.86
C THR A 173 -21.17 0.02 3.70
N LEU A 174 -20.39 0.04 2.63
CA LEU A 174 -19.45 1.11 2.30
C LEU A 174 -20.17 2.19 1.47
N ARG A 175 -20.28 3.42 2.01
CA ARG A 175 -20.73 4.61 1.27
C ARG A 175 -19.52 5.34 0.71
N LEU A 176 -19.53 5.61 -0.60
CA LEU A 176 -18.47 6.40 -1.24
C LEU A 176 -18.59 7.88 -0.85
N GLY A 177 -17.46 8.50 -0.54
CA GLY A 177 -17.34 9.89 -0.12
C GLY A 177 -17.20 10.87 -1.27
N LEU A 178 -17.52 12.14 -1.03
CA LEU A 178 -17.43 13.24 -1.99
C LEU A 178 -16.00 13.49 -2.49
N ARG A 179 -14.97 13.08 -1.74
CA ARG A 179 -13.56 13.17 -2.15
C ARG A 179 -13.22 12.44 -3.46
N LEU A 180 -14.06 11.50 -3.91
CA LEU A 180 -13.89 10.83 -5.20
C LEU A 180 -14.39 11.64 -6.39
N VAL A 181 -15.15 12.69 -6.16
CA VAL A 181 -15.67 13.57 -7.22
C VAL A 181 -14.52 14.40 -7.79
N LYS A 182 -14.07 14.04 -8.98
CA LYS A 182 -12.99 14.76 -9.65
C LYS A 182 -13.42 16.20 -9.98
N GLY A 183 -12.66 17.15 -9.48
CA GLY A 183 -12.91 18.57 -9.72
C GLY A 183 -13.74 19.29 -8.65
N LEU A 184 -14.38 18.54 -7.75
CA LEU A 184 -15.07 19.13 -6.60
C LEU A 184 -14.06 19.67 -5.58
N SER A 185 -14.24 20.92 -5.17
CA SER A 185 -13.43 21.52 -4.11
C SER A 185 -13.78 20.93 -2.74
N ARG A 186 -12.79 20.85 -1.84
CA ARG A 186 -13.06 20.40 -0.46
C ARG A 186 -14.02 21.33 0.26
N GLU A 187 -13.85 22.61 0.05
CA GLU A 187 -14.71 23.66 0.59
C GLU A 187 -16.15 23.54 0.07
N GLY A 188 -16.32 23.26 -1.24
CA GLY A 188 -17.62 22.99 -1.84
C GLY A 188 -18.29 21.76 -1.25
N ALA A 189 -17.54 20.67 -1.08
CA ALA A 189 -18.04 19.46 -0.44
C ALA A 189 -18.47 19.71 1.01
N GLN A 190 -17.71 20.49 1.77
CA GLN A 190 -18.04 20.82 3.13
C GLN A 190 -19.33 21.67 3.21
N ARG A 191 -19.51 22.64 2.31
CA ARG A 191 -20.77 23.41 2.23
C ARG A 191 -21.98 22.52 1.89
N VAL A 192 -21.81 21.49 1.03
CA VAL A 192 -22.86 20.50 0.77
C VAL A 192 -23.25 19.77 2.05
N VAL A 193 -22.26 19.27 2.80
CA VAL A 193 -22.53 18.56 4.06
C VAL A 193 -23.23 19.45 5.09
N GLU A 194 -22.76 20.68 5.28
CA GLU A 194 -23.34 21.65 6.22
C GLU A 194 -24.77 22.07 5.82
N ALA A 195 -25.00 22.31 4.52
CA ALA A 195 -26.31 22.71 4.05
C ALA A 195 -27.36 21.62 4.24
N ARG A 196 -27.04 20.35 3.92
CA ARG A 196 -27.98 19.25 4.09
C ARG A 196 -28.27 18.92 5.56
N GLN A 197 -27.38 19.24 6.50
CA GLN A 197 -27.64 19.08 7.94
C GLN A 197 -28.79 19.96 8.43
N ARG A 198 -29.04 21.08 7.75
CA ARG A 198 -30.18 21.97 8.04
C ARG A 198 -31.47 21.42 7.48
N GLN A 199 -31.41 20.98 6.21
CA GLN A 199 -32.53 20.29 5.53
C GLN A 199 -32.00 19.52 4.31
N PRO A 200 -32.59 18.34 3.98
CA PRO A 200 -32.20 17.56 2.81
C PRO A 200 -32.52 18.30 1.51
N PHE A 201 -31.71 18.09 0.49
CA PHE A 201 -31.98 18.65 -0.84
C PHE A 201 -33.07 17.82 -1.53
N HIS A 202 -34.02 18.51 -2.16
CA HIS A 202 -35.09 17.89 -2.96
C HIS A 202 -34.94 18.18 -4.46
N GLN A 203 -34.20 19.25 -4.82
CA GLN A 203 -33.97 19.71 -6.17
C GLN A 203 -32.53 20.18 -6.36
N VAL A 204 -32.05 20.15 -7.59
CA VAL A 204 -30.71 20.63 -7.96
C VAL A 204 -30.53 22.13 -7.65
N SER A 205 -31.60 22.92 -7.78
CA SER A 205 -31.60 24.35 -7.43
C SER A 205 -31.38 24.59 -5.93
N ASN A 206 -31.98 23.74 -5.08
CA ASN A 206 -31.76 23.84 -3.62
C ASN A 206 -30.29 23.59 -3.26
N LEU A 207 -29.70 22.56 -3.87
CA LEU A 207 -28.29 22.26 -3.65
C LEU A 207 -27.39 23.46 -4.02
N ARG A 208 -27.56 24.02 -5.20
CA ARG A 208 -26.77 25.17 -5.67
C ARG A 208 -26.90 26.35 -4.72
N GLN A 209 -28.13 26.70 -4.36
CA GLN A 209 -28.41 27.90 -3.56
C GLN A 209 -27.96 27.73 -2.11
N TRP A 210 -28.30 26.61 -1.45
CA TRP A 210 -28.04 26.43 -0.01
C TRP A 210 -26.60 26.09 0.32
N ALA A 211 -25.90 25.38 -0.59
CA ALA A 211 -24.48 25.09 -0.45
C ALA A 211 -23.58 26.13 -1.16
N ALA A 212 -24.18 27.16 -1.78
CA ALA A 212 -23.47 28.22 -2.49
C ALA A 212 -22.38 27.67 -3.45
N LEU A 213 -22.77 26.66 -4.27
CA LEU A 213 -21.85 26.02 -5.20
C LEU A 213 -21.70 26.82 -6.47
N ASP A 214 -20.46 26.90 -6.95
CA ASP A 214 -20.17 27.44 -8.27
C ASP A 214 -20.48 26.44 -9.41
N LYS A 215 -20.36 26.91 -10.63
CA LYS A 215 -20.61 26.09 -11.83
C LYS A 215 -19.74 24.84 -11.87
N ARG A 216 -18.44 24.98 -11.54
CA ARG A 216 -17.47 23.89 -11.58
C ARG A 216 -17.82 22.78 -10.58
N ASP A 217 -18.16 23.14 -9.34
CA ASP A 217 -18.56 22.17 -8.31
C ASP A 217 -19.86 21.46 -8.72
N MET A 218 -20.83 22.19 -9.28
CA MET A 218 -22.10 21.60 -9.77
C MET A 218 -21.90 20.63 -10.93
N GLU A 219 -21.08 20.99 -11.94
CA GLU A 219 -20.73 20.11 -13.05
C GLU A 219 -20.00 18.85 -12.57
N ALA A 220 -19.04 19.00 -11.65
CA ALA A 220 -18.30 17.88 -11.06
C ALA A 220 -19.23 16.87 -10.34
N LEU A 221 -20.20 17.36 -9.58
CA LEU A 221 -21.19 16.53 -8.91
C LEU A 221 -22.13 15.81 -9.89
N ALA A 222 -22.55 16.48 -10.96
CA ALA A 222 -23.39 15.86 -12.01
C ALA A 222 -22.61 14.78 -12.77
N ASP A 223 -21.37 15.06 -13.14
CA ASP A 223 -20.50 14.11 -13.85
C ASP A 223 -20.18 12.86 -13.02
N ALA A 224 -20.10 13.01 -11.71
CA ALA A 224 -19.93 11.91 -10.76
C ALA A 224 -21.23 11.15 -10.43
N TYR A 225 -22.37 11.47 -11.03
CA TYR A 225 -23.69 10.90 -10.69
C TYR A 225 -24.11 11.15 -9.22
N ALA A 226 -23.52 12.12 -8.55
CA ALA A 226 -23.81 12.43 -7.14
C ALA A 226 -25.19 13.06 -6.92
N LEU A 227 -25.89 13.47 -7.97
CA LEU A 227 -27.20 14.12 -7.98
C LEU A 227 -28.37 13.15 -8.26
N GLN A 228 -28.11 11.83 -8.30
CA GLN A 228 -29.12 10.85 -8.70
C GLN A 228 -30.37 10.88 -7.82
N SER A 229 -30.23 11.13 -6.52
CA SER A 229 -31.36 11.26 -5.59
C SER A 229 -32.24 12.50 -5.85
N LEU A 230 -31.71 13.52 -6.57
CA LEU A 230 -32.42 14.78 -6.84
C LEU A 230 -33.07 14.79 -8.22
N SER A 231 -32.42 14.20 -9.23
CA SER A 231 -32.84 14.31 -10.63
C SER A 231 -33.06 12.96 -11.30
N GLY A 232 -32.76 11.86 -10.61
CA GLY A 232 -32.93 10.49 -11.13
C GLY A 232 -31.94 10.10 -12.22
N HIS A 233 -31.49 11.06 -13.08
CA HIS A 233 -30.67 10.73 -14.24
C HIS A 233 -29.61 11.79 -14.53
N ARG A 234 -28.38 11.38 -14.92
CA ARG A 234 -27.25 12.31 -15.19
C ARG A 234 -27.57 13.40 -16.20
N HIS A 235 -28.18 13.04 -17.33
CA HIS A 235 -28.52 14.01 -18.34
C HIS A 235 -29.55 15.02 -17.84
N GLN A 236 -30.48 14.59 -17.02
CA GLN A 236 -31.45 15.49 -16.40
C GLN A 236 -30.79 16.46 -15.41
N SER A 237 -29.79 15.97 -14.65
CA SER A 237 -28.98 16.85 -13.77
C SER A 237 -28.24 17.91 -14.58
N GLN A 238 -27.60 17.54 -15.69
CA GLN A 238 -26.89 18.47 -16.57
C GLN A 238 -27.83 19.52 -17.21
N TRP A 239 -29.00 19.10 -17.70
CA TRP A 239 -30.02 20.02 -18.22
C TRP A 239 -30.49 21.02 -17.15
N GLN A 240 -30.75 20.56 -15.92
CA GLN A 240 -31.16 21.44 -14.83
C GLN A 240 -30.08 22.43 -14.42
N ILE A 241 -28.79 22.04 -14.46
CA ILE A 241 -27.66 22.96 -14.20
C ILE A 241 -27.59 24.03 -15.27
N MET A 242 -27.70 23.66 -16.56
CA MET A 242 -27.72 24.61 -17.67
C MET A 242 -28.88 25.61 -17.56
N ALA A 243 -30.07 25.14 -17.17
CA ALA A 243 -31.24 26.02 -17.01
C ALA A 243 -31.05 27.02 -15.87
N LEU A 244 -30.34 26.68 -14.81
CA LEU A 244 -30.03 27.57 -13.69
C LEU A 244 -29.02 28.67 -14.06
N GLU A 245 -28.34 28.58 -15.18
CA GLU A 245 -27.40 29.60 -15.67
C GLU A 245 -28.10 30.68 -16.52
N GLN A 246 -29.30 30.40 -17.01
CA GLN A 246 -30.07 31.33 -17.84
C GLN A 246 -31.10 32.15 -17.04
N SER A 247 -31.23 31.86 -15.76
CA SER A 247 -32.09 32.58 -14.81
C SER A 247 -31.26 33.44 -13.84
#